data_d644c0f6c507caae0d19b2f4d66ad58c
#
_entry.id   d644c0f6c507caae0d19b2f4d66ad58c
#
_cell.length_a   1.000
_cell.length_b   1.000
_cell.length_c   1.000
_cell.angle_alpha   90.00
_cell.angle_beta   90.00
_cell.angle_gamma   90.00
#
_symmetry.space_group_name_H-M   'P 1'
#
loop_
_entity.id
_entity.type
_entity.pdbx_description
1 polymer ?
#
loop_
_entity_poly.entity_id
_entity_poly.type
_entity_poly.pdbx_seq_one_letter_code
_entity_poly.pdbx_strand_id
1 'polypeptide(L)'
;MSICSARLSSSTFTTFSGKADERVHVDFMQQKSAEVYLPAGTAWYDFWTNEKMEGGRTVTRATTLDIIPLYIKAGSIVPLGPDVQYATEKPWDNLTLRVYPGADGSFVLYEDEFDNYNYEKGAYTEIPMAWDDSSRRLTLGARKGEYKGMLQSRKFTVLLPDGRQKAVSYNGKKVSVKF
;
A
#
# COMPACT_ATOMS: atom_id res chain seq x y z
N MET A 1 9.79 -2.02 9.65
CA MET A 1 8.52 -1.71 8.99
C MET A 1 8.23 -2.81 7.99
N SER A 2 7.34 -3.72 8.33
CA SER A 2 7.03 -4.86 7.47
C SER A 2 5.94 -4.47 6.47
N ILE A 3 6.26 -4.50 5.20
CA ILE A 3 5.27 -4.34 4.14
C ILE A 3 4.57 -5.69 4.01
N CYS A 4 3.25 -5.72 4.20
CA CYS A 4 2.45 -6.92 4.03
C CYS A 4 2.72 -7.52 2.65
N SER A 5 3.14 -8.78 2.59
CA SER A 5 3.25 -9.54 1.35
C SER A 5 1.84 -9.89 0.85
N ALA A 6 1.08 -8.86 0.48
CA ALA A 6 -0.06 -9.06 -0.38
C ALA A 6 0.47 -9.35 -1.78
N ARG A 7 -0.03 -10.37 -2.46
CA ARG A 7 0.15 -10.49 -3.91
C ARG A 7 -0.42 -9.23 -4.53
N LEU A 8 0.46 -8.30 -4.83
CA LEU A 8 0.11 -7.04 -5.45
C LEU A 8 -0.34 -7.34 -6.87
N SER A 9 -1.62 -7.21 -7.13
CA SER A 9 -2.06 -7.03 -8.52
C SER A 9 -1.32 -5.80 -9.05
N SER A 10 -0.76 -5.92 -10.23
CA SER A 10 0.24 -5.07 -10.87
C SER A 10 -0.09 -3.57 -11.03
N SER A 11 -1.15 -3.09 -10.40
CA SER A 11 -1.65 -1.72 -10.61
C SER A 11 -1.40 -0.73 -9.46
N THR A 12 -0.91 -1.16 -8.30
CA THR A 12 -0.93 -0.30 -7.11
C THR A 12 0.44 0.00 -6.50
N PHE A 13 1.43 -0.81 -6.75
CA PHE A 13 2.81 -0.55 -6.36
C PHE A 13 3.65 -0.34 -7.61
N THR A 14 3.68 0.87 -8.08
CA THR A 14 4.73 1.24 -9.02
C THR A 14 5.99 1.55 -8.21
N THR A 15 6.58 0.52 -7.63
CA THR A 15 8.01 0.49 -7.53
C THR A 15 8.47 0.35 -8.96
N PHE A 16 8.96 1.43 -9.56
CA PHE A 16 9.55 1.39 -10.89
C PHE A 16 8.66 0.79 -11.99
N SER A 17 7.69 1.52 -12.48
CA SER A 17 7.21 1.40 -13.83
C SER A 17 8.00 2.34 -14.73
N GLY A 18 9.30 2.20 -14.75
CA GLY A 18 10.11 2.48 -15.91
C GLY A 18 10.01 1.28 -16.85
N LYS A 19 10.13 1.50 -18.18
CA LYS A 19 10.39 0.43 -19.13
C LYS A 19 11.45 -0.49 -18.55
N ALA A 20 11.40 -1.78 -18.82
CA ALA A 20 12.24 -2.84 -18.24
C ALA A 20 13.77 -2.60 -18.25
N ASP A 21 14.26 -1.47 -18.76
CA ASP A 21 15.65 -1.08 -18.88
C ASP A 21 16.11 0.06 -17.97
N GLU A 22 15.22 0.73 -17.22
CA GLU A 22 15.67 1.72 -16.24
C GLU A 22 15.92 1.08 -14.88
N ARG A 23 17.08 0.43 -14.78
CA ARG A 23 17.64 0.02 -13.50
C ARG A 23 18.06 1.26 -12.74
N VAL A 24 17.53 1.45 -11.54
CA VAL A 24 18.19 2.34 -10.57
C VAL A 24 19.49 1.66 -10.19
N HIS A 25 20.59 2.06 -10.81
CA HIS A 25 21.90 1.73 -10.33
C HIS A 25 22.12 2.50 -9.03
N VAL A 26 21.95 1.82 -7.91
CA VAL A 26 22.56 2.27 -6.66
C VAL A 26 24.01 1.85 -6.76
N ASP A 27 24.86 2.78 -7.16
CA ASP A 27 26.29 2.55 -7.16
C ASP A 27 26.76 2.51 -5.70
N PHE A 28 27.21 1.35 -5.25
CA PHE A 28 27.35 0.97 -3.84
C PHE A 28 28.38 1.78 -3.04
N MET A 29 29.12 2.67 -3.64
CA MET A 29 30.31 3.20 -2.96
C MET A 29 30.33 4.69 -2.70
N GLN A 30 29.33 5.49 -2.77
CA GLN A 30 29.34 6.90 -2.32
C GLN A 30 28.18 7.74 -2.86
N GLN A 31 27.19 7.16 -3.46
CA GLN A 31 26.05 7.91 -3.98
C GLN A 31 25.18 8.41 -2.82
N LYS A 32 25.22 9.72 -2.58
CA LYS A 32 24.42 10.38 -1.52
C LYS A 32 23.04 10.83 -1.99
N SER A 33 22.71 10.59 -3.26
CA SER A 33 21.41 10.95 -3.86
C SER A 33 21.08 10.03 -5.03
N ALA A 34 19.80 9.83 -5.29
CA ALA A 34 19.29 9.12 -6.47
C ALA A 34 18.35 10.03 -7.26
N GLU A 35 18.42 9.94 -8.57
CA GLU A 35 17.47 10.58 -9.48
C GLU A 35 16.34 9.61 -9.81
N VAL A 36 15.09 10.05 -9.66
CA VAL A 36 13.91 9.26 -9.93
C VAL A 36 12.99 10.01 -10.88
N TYR A 37 12.65 9.42 -12.02
CA TYR A 37 11.67 10.00 -12.92
C TYR A 37 10.25 9.64 -12.43
N LEU A 38 9.43 10.66 -12.23
CA LEU A 38 8.01 10.50 -11.89
C LEU A 38 7.17 10.62 -13.17
N PRO A 39 6.50 9.54 -13.62
CA PRO A 39 5.67 9.56 -14.83
C PRO A 39 4.61 10.65 -14.82
N ALA A 40 4.38 11.27 -15.98
CA ALA A 40 3.37 12.31 -16.17
C ALA A 40 1.92 11.78 -16.05
N GLY A 41 0.96 12.69 -15.92
CA GLY A 41 -0.48 12.39 -15.92
C GLY A 41 -1.07 12.05 -14.55
N THR A 42 -0.27 12.12 -13.49
CA THR A 42 -0.72 11.94 -12.11
C THR A 42 0.19 12.66 -11.13
N ALA A 43 -0.31 12.88 -9.92
CA ALA A 43 0.52 13.33 -8.80
C ALA A 43 1.15 12.12 -8.07
N TRP A 44 2.26 12.37 -7.41
CA TRP A 44 3.03 11.40 -6.64
C TRP A 44 3.28 11.91 -5.22
N TYR A 45 3.48 11.00 -4.31
CA TYR A 45 3.81 11.30 -2.92
C TYR A 45 5.11 10.61 -2.53
N ASP A 46 6.04 11.36 -1.94
CA ASP A 46 7.19 10.75 -1.27
C ASP A 46 6.67 9.93 -0.07
N PHE A 47 6.97 8.64 -0.04
CA PHE A 47 6.47 7.72 0.99
C PHE A 47 6.91 8.12 2.41
N TRP A 48 8.09 8.72 2.54
CA TRP A 48 8.70 9.03 3.82
C TRP A 48 8.27 10.38 4.37
N THR A 49 8.16 11.38 3.50
CA THR A 49 7.83 12.76 3.90
C THR A 49 6.36 13.11 3.70
N ASN A 50 5.62 12.32 2.91
CA ASN A 50 4.26 12.63 2.43
C ASN A 50 4.18 13.87 1.51
N GLU A 51 5.32 14.39 1.04
CA GLU A 51 5.35 15.51 0.11
C GLU A 51 4.70 15.11 -1.20
N LYS A 52 3.75 15.94 -1.66
CA LYS A 52 3.06 15.76 -2.94
C LYS A 52 3.84 16.44 -4.06
N MET A 53 4.01 15.74 -5.18
CA MET A 53 4.73 16.19 -6.36
C MET A 53 3.94 15.91 -7.63
N GLU A 54 4.05 16.78 -8.61
CA GLU A 54 3.48 16.52 -9.95
C GLU A 54 4.41 15.60 -10.75
N GLY A 55 3.82 14.71 -11.53
CA GLY A 55 4.56 13.84 -12.45
C GLY A 55 5.11 14.58 -13.67
N GLY A 56 5.79 13.85 -14.57
CA GLY A 56 6.41 14.38 -15.77
C GLY A 56 7.78 15.03 -15.53
N ARG A 57 8.42 14.74 -14.39
CA ARG A 57 9.73 15.31 -14.04
C ARG A 57 10.64 14.32 -13.33
N THR A 58 11.93 14.57 -13.38
CA THR A 58 12.92 13.89 -12.54
C THR A 58 13.06 14.65 -11.22
N VAL A 59 13.09 13.91 -10.12
CA VAL A 59 13.35 14.43 -8.78
C VAL A 59 14.63 13.82 -8.23
N THR A 60 15.41 14.62 -7.52
CA THR A 60 16.61 14.14 -6.84
C THR A 60 16.29 13.93 -5.37
N ARG A 61 16.53 12.75 -4.86
CA ARG A 61 16.31 12.37 -3.47
C ARG A 61 17.64 12.07 -2.80
N ALA A 62 17.90 12.71 -1.66
CA ALA A 62 19.02 12.29 -0.80
C ALA A 62 18.76 10.86 -0.31
N THR A 63 19.78 10.00 -0.43
CA THR A 63 19.73 8.59 -0.01
C THR A 63 20.71 8.36 1.11
N THR A 64 20.27 7.62 2.12
CA THR A 64 21.12 7.06 3.16
C THR A 64 21.03 5.54 3.09
N LEU A 65 21.85 4.83 3.84
CA LEU A 65 21.80 3.37 3.88
C LEU A 65 20.43 2.82 4.34
N ASP A 66 19.67 3.63 5.08
CA ASP A 66 18.38 3.23 5.67
C ASP A 66 17.17 3.65 4.84
N ILE A 67 17.36 4.45 3.77
CA ILE A 67 16.26 5.05 3.02
C ILE A 67 16.37 4.70 1.54
N ILE A 68 15.41 3.93 1.06
CA ILE A 68 15.19 3.70 -0.38
C ILE A 68 14.19 4.75 -0.88
N PRO A 69 14.47 5.48 -1.99
CA PRO A 69 13.49 6.38 -2.59
C PRO A 69 12.23 5.63 -2.98
N LEU A 70 11.10 5.97 -2.36
CA LEU A 70 9.80 5.37 -2.63
C LEU A 70 8.81 6.48 -2.93
N TYR A 71 8.13 6.37 -4.07
CA TYR A 71 7.08 7.30 -4.48
C TYR A 71 5.78 6.57 -4.75
N ILE A 72 4.71 7.10 -4.21
CA ILE A 72 3.38 6.49 -4.28
C ILE A 72 2.51 7.34 -5.19
N LYS A 73 1.89 6.69 -6.16
CA LYS A 73 0.95 7.32 -7.08
C LYS A 73 -0.32 7.78 -6.34
N ALA A 74 -0.86 8.95 -6.71
CA ALA A 74 -2.18 9.38 -6.24
C ALA A 74 -3.27 8.33 -6.57
N GLY A 75 -4.24 8.15 -5.68
CA GLY A 75 -5.25 7.10 -5.73
C GLY A 75 -4.83 5.77 -5.05
N SER A 76 -3.57 5.60 -4.68
CA SER A 76 -3.12 4.34 -4.08
C SER A 76 -3.61 4.15 -2.65
N ILE A 77 -3.91 2.89 -2.32
CA ILE A 77 -4.23 2.41 -0.96
C ILE A 77 -3.12 1.43 -0.58
N VAL A 78 -2.31 1.78 0.42
CA VAL A 78 -1.15 0.98 0.84
C VAL A 78 -1.39 0.42 2.24
N PRO A 79 -1.61 -0.89 2.39
CA PRO A 79 -1.72 -1.51 3.69
C PRO A 79 -0.35 -1.69 4.33
N LEU A 80 -0.23 -1.32 5.59
CA LEU A 80 0.95 -1.50 6.41
C LEU A 80 0.58 -2.36 7.62
N GLY A 81 1.35 -3.41 7.84
CA GLY A 81 1.27 -4.26 9.02
C GLY A 81 1.88 -3.63 10.27
N PRO A 82 1.78 -4.29 11.41
CA PRO A 82 2.47 -3.89 12.63
C PRO A 82 4.00 -4.00 12.46
N ASP A 83 4.75 -3.31 13.33
CA ASP A 83 6.19 -3.51 13.42
C ASP A 83 6.48 -4.90 13.98
N VAL A 84 7.15 -5.73 13.16
CA VAL A 84 7.48 -7.12 13.46
C VAL A 84 8.86 -7.47 12.92
N GLN A 85 9.54 -8.40 13.56
CA GLN A 85 10.82 -8.94 13.06
C GLN A 85 10.61 -10.03 12.00
N TYR A 86 9.49 -10.76 12.09
CA TYR A 86 9.09 -11.78 11.10
C TYR A 86 7.56 -11.83 10.95
N ALA A 87 7.08 -12.28 9.80
CA ALA A 87 5.69 -12.12 9.36
C ALA A 87 4.61 -12.69 10.30
N THR A 88 4.94 -13.73 11.08
CA THR A 88 3.99 -14.42 11.98
C THR A 88 4.16 -14.03 13.44
N GLU A 89 4.98 -13.00 13.76
CA GLU A 89 5.23 -12.57 15.15
C GLU A 89 3.98 -12.06 15.86
N LYS A 90 3.16 -11.31 15.13
CA LYS A 90 1.92 -10.70 15.67
C LYS A 90 0.75 -10.93 14.73
N PRO A 91 -0.46 -11.04 15.26
CA PRO A 91 -1.65 -11.09 14.42
C PRO A 91 -1.82 -9.76 13.67
N TRP A 92 -2.36 -9.84 12.46
CA TRP A 92 -2.61 -8.69 11.58
C TRP A 92 -4.03 -8.12 11.82
N ASP A 93 -4.38 -8.00 13.10
CA ASP A 93 -5.69 -7.56 13.58
C ASP A 93 -5.90 -6.04 13.52
N ASN A 94 -4.81 -5.28 13.35
CA ASN A 94 -4.83 -3.84 13.15
C ASN A 94 -3.89 -3.44 12.01
N LEU A 95 -4.44 -3.22 10.82
CA LEU A 95 -3.69 -2.75 9.65
C LEU A 95 -3.86 -1.24 9.46
N THR A 96 -2.77 -0.56 9.14
CA THR A 96 -2.82 0.84 8.72
C THR A 96 -2.98 0.92 7.21
N LEU A 97 -4.06 1.54 6.74
CA LEU A 97 -4.29 1.81 5.33
C LEU A 97 -3.88 3.25 5.04
N ARG A 98 -2.72 3.45 4.41
CA ARG A 98 -2.32 4.77 3.92
C ARG A 98 -3.00 5.02 2.58
N VAL A 99 -3.85 6.03 2.51
CA VAL A 99 -4.55 6.44 1.29
C VAL A 99 -3.95 7.74 0.78
N TYR A 100 -3.59 7.78 -0.51
CA TYR A 100 -2.93 8.90 -1.15
C TYR A 100 -3.90 9.60 -2.12
N PRO A 101 -4.53 10.73 -1.70
CA PRO A 101 -5.55 11.41 -2.48
C PRO A 101 -5.03 12.02 -3.79
N GLY A 102 -5.96 12.45 -4.68
CA GLY A 102 -5.66 13.12 -5.95
C GLY A 102 -6.06 12.32 -7.18
N ALA A 103 -6.55 11.10 -6.98
CA ALA A 103 -7.22 10.28 -8.00
C ALA A 103 -8.04 9.19 -7.30
N ASP A 104 -9.01 8.64 -8.01
CA ASP A 104 -9.70 7.42 -7.58
C ASP A 104 -8.74 6.23 -7.60
N GLY A 105 -8.99 5.27 -6.73
CA GLY A 105 -8.15 4.09 -6.67
C GLY A 105 -8.83 2.88 -6.06
N SER A 106 -8.23 1.72 -6.30
CA SER A 106 -8.72 0.45 -5.76
C SER A 106 -7.55 -0.44 -5.34
N PHE A 107 -7.82 -1.29 -4.38
CA PHE A 107 -6.89 -2.29 -3.90
C PHE A 107 -7.67 -3.53 -3.44
N VAL A 108 -7.08 -4.71 -3.54
CA VAL A 108 -7.64 -5.94 -2.98
C VAL A 108 -6.65 -6.49 -1.96
N LEU A 109 -7.06 -6.51 -0.70
CA LEU A 109 -6.30 -7.19 0.34
C LEU A 109 -6.56 -8.69 0.24
N TYR A 110 -5.50 -9.42 -0.09
CA TYR A 110 -5.51 -10.88 -0.20
C TYR A 110 -4.86 -11.47 1.06
N GLU A 111 -5.44 -12.53 1.60
CA GLU A 111 -4.91 -13.28 2.74
C GLU A 111 -5.21 -14.77 2.60
N ASP A 112 -4.26 -15.61 3.01
CA ASP A 112 -4.34 -17.06 2.99
C ASP A 112 -3.67 -17.69 4.24
N GLU A 113 -3.44 -18.98 4.23
CA GLU A 113 -2.83 -19.73 5.34
C GLU A 113 -1.29 -19.62 5.40
N PHE A 114 -0.64 -18.76 4.61
CA PHE A 114 0.80 -18.47 4.50
C PHE A 114 1.69 -19.61 3.96
N ASP A 115 1.81 -20.73 4.63
CA ASP A 115 2.89 -21.71 4.42
C ASP A 115 2.46 -22.97 3.63
N ASN A 116 1.34 -22.90 2.90
CA ASN A 116 0.86 -24.05 2.14
C ASN A 116 0.27 -23.64 0.80
N TYR A 117 -0.14 -24.62 -0.01
CA TYR A 117 -0.75 -24.41 -1.33
C TYR A 117 -2.28 -24.55 -1.31
N ASN A 118 -2.95 -24.42 -0.15
CA ASN A 118 -4.40 -24.54 -0.06
C ASN A 118 -5.13 -23.40 -0.78
N TYR A 119 -4.46 -22.26 -0.99
CA TYR A 119 -4.98 -21.15 -1.81
C TYR A 119 -5.32 -21.59 -3.24
N GLU A 120 -4.62 -22.58 -3.83
CA GLU A 120 -4.95 -23.15 -5.15
C GLU A 120 -6.30 -23.88 -5.14
N LYS A 121 -6.77 -24.29 -3.95
CA LYS A 121 -8.08 -24.94 -3.71
C LYS A 121 -9.13 -23.95 -3.21
N GLY A 122 -8.83 -22.63 -3.23
CA GLY A 122 -9.76 -21.59 -2.81
C GLY A 122 -9.70 -21.22 -1.33
N ALA A 123 -8.71 -21.72 -0.56
CA ALA A 123 -8.55 -21.36 0.86
C ALA A 123 -7.82 -20.01 1.01
N TYR A 124 -8.50 -18.94 0.67
CA TYR A 124 -8.03 -17.56 0.79
C TYR A 124 -9.19 -16.58 0.94
N THR A 125 -8.91 -15.36 1.33
CA THR A 125 -9.88 -14.27 1.38
C THR A 125 -9.42 -13.06 0.59
N GLU A 126 -10.39 -12.33 0.05
CA GLU A 126 -10.19 -11.04 -0.61
C GLU A 126 -11.09 -9.98 0.01
N ILE A 127 -10.50 -8.83 0.33
CA ILE A 127 -11.23 -7.64 0.79
C ILE A 127 -11.00 -6.54 -0.25
N PRO A 128 -11.97 -6.29 -1.15
CA PRO A 128 -11.85 -5.22 -2.12
C PRO A 128 -11.98 -3.86 -1.42
N MET A 129 -11.11 -2.93 -1.78
CA MET A 129 -11.08 -1.56 -1.26
C MET A 129 -11.17 -0.58 -2.41
N ALA A 130 -11.90 0.52 -2.23
CA ALA A 130 -12.02 1.58 -3.22
C ALA A 130 -11.96 2.95 -2.55
N TRP A 131 -11.12 3.84 -3.09
CA TRP A 131 -11.06 5.24 -2.75
C TRP A 131 -11.75 6.07 -3.83
N ASP A 132 -12.73 6.86 -3.42
CA ASP A 132 -13.38 7.89 -4.23
C ASP A 132 -12.82 9.24 -3.77
N ASP A 133 -12.02 9.85 -4.62
CA ASP A 133 -11.33 11.10 -4.28
C ASP A 133 -12.29 12.28 -4.24
N SER A 134 -13.34 12.27 -5.06
CA SER A 134 -14.32 13.35 -5.13
C SER A 134 -15.14 13.46 -3.85
N SER A 135 -15.55 12.34 -3.29
CA SER A 135 -16.31 12.25 -2.04
C SER A 135 -15.45 12.10 -0.79
N ARG A 136 -14.10 11.96 -0.96
CA ARG A 136 -13.14 11.68 0.11
C ARG A 136 -13.53 10.46 0.93
N ARG A 137 -13.93 9.40 0.27
CA ARG A 137 -14.48 8.19 0.89
C ARG A 137 -13.66 6.96 0.54
N LEU A 138 -13.21 6.26 1.57
CA LEU A 138 -12.72 4.90 1.46
C LEU A 138 -13.84 3.92 1.74
N THR A 139 -14.06 2.98 0.84
CA THR A 139 -15.01 1.86 1.00
C THR A 139 -14.24 0.56 1.09
N LEU A 140 -14.42 -0.17 2.18
CA LEU A 140 -14.02 -1.56 2.34
C LEU A 140 -15.21 -2.42 1.94
N GLY A 141 -15.06 -3.21 0.89
CA GLY A 141 -16.13 -4.09 0.40
C GLY A 141 -16.37 -5.31 1.29
N ALA A 142 -17.37 -6.10 0.96
CA ALA A 142 -17.59 -7.37 1.64
C ALA A 142 -16.43 -8.33 1.36
N ARG A 143 -15.97 -9.04 2.40
CA ARG A 143 -14.95 -10.09 2.27
C ARG A 143 -15.49 -11.24 1.43
N LYS A 144 -14.67 -11.76 0.53
CA LYS A 144 -14.94 -12.93 -0.28
C LYS A 144 -14.01 -14.06 0.14
N GLY A 145 -14.49 -15.30 0.06
CA GLY A 145 -13.70 -16.48 0.41
C GLY A 145 -13.55 -16.69 1.92
N GLU A 146 -12.91 -17.79 2.25
CA GLU A 146 -12.60 -18.18 3.63
C GLU A 146 -11.39 -19.11 3.68
N TYR A 147 -10.69 -19.14 4.80
CA TYR A 147 -9.64 -20.11 5.09
C TYR A 147 -9.57 -20.38 6.59
N LYS A 148 -8.96 -21.49 6.97
CA LYS A 148 -8.83 -21.88 8.36
C LYS A 148 -7.90 -20.92 9.11
N GLY A 149 -8.36 -20.37 10.23
CA GLY A 149 -7.59 -19.43 11.04
C GLY A 149 -7.71 -17.97 10.64
N MET A 150 -8.51 -17.63 9.62
CA MET A 150 -8.72 -16.24 9.22
C MET A 150 -9.31 -15.40 10.35
N LEU A 151 -8.93 -14.13 10.42
CA LEU A 151 -9.50 -13.16 11.34
C LEU A 151 -10.96 -12.85 10.98
N GLN A 152 -11.89 -13.12 11.89
CA GLN A 152 -13.31 -12.83 11.68
C GLN A 152 -13.60 -11.33 11.71
N SER A 153 -12.88 -10.60 12.56
CA SER A 153 -12.97 -9.14 12.68
C SER A 153 -11.60 -8.54 12.93
N ARG A 154 -11.43 -7.30 12.47
CA ARG A 154 -10.20 -6.52 12.68
C ARG A 154 -10.48 -5.02 12.69
N LYS A 155 -9.48 -4.26 13.08
CA LYS A 155 -9.46 -2.81 12.91
C LYS A 155 -8.62 -2.44 11.71
N PHE A 156 -9.07 -1.41 10.99
CA PHE A 156 -8.25 -0.68 10.04
C PHE A 156 -8.07 0.74 10.53
N THR A 157 -6.85 1.21 10.59
CA THR A 157 -6.55 2.62 10.82
C THR A 157 -6.30 3.26 9.45
N VAL A 158 -7.21 4.08 8.97
CA VAL A 158 -7.07 4.79 7.70
C VAL A 158 -6.33 6.10 7.93
N LEU A 159 -5.21 6.30 7.25
CA LEU A 159 -4.32 7.46 7.41
C LEU A 159 -4.14 8.17 6.07
N LEU A 160 -4.33 9.49 6.05
CA LEU A 160 -4.03 10.36 4.92
C LEU A 160 -2.65 11.03 5.08
N PRO A 161 -2.01 11.49 4.00
CA PRO A 161 -0.71 12.17 4.05
C PRO A 161 -0.69 13.44 4.88
N ASP A 162 -1.83 14.10 5.05
CA ASP A 162 -2.00 15.32 5.87
C ASP A 162 -2.14 15.04 7.39
N GLY A 163 -1.99 13.77 7.80
CA GLY A 163 -2.06 13.34 9.20
C GLY A 163 -3.47 13.03 9.72
N ARG A 164 -4.52 13.29 8.94
CA ARG A 164 -5.88 12.88 9.34
C ARG A 164 -5.98 11.38 9.37
N GLN A 165 -6.56 10.84 10.45
CA GLN A 165 -6.75 9.41 10.61
C GLN A 165 -8.13 9.06 11.15
N LYS A 166 -8.63 7.90 10.79
CA LYS A 166 -9.87 7.32 11.31
C LYS A 166 -9.72 5.82 11.48
N ALA A 167 -10.16 5.31 12.62
CA ALA A 167 -10.24 3.88 12.85
C ALA A 167 -11.62 3.35 12.44
N VAL A 168 -11.64 2.17 11.83
CA VAL A 168 -12.86 1.48 11.43
C VAL A 168 -12.77 0.00 11.82
N SER A 169 -13.81 -0.52 12.47
CA SER A 169 -13.96 -1.94 12.75
C SER A 169 -14.56 -2.63 11.54
N TYR A 170 -13.97 -3.74 11.15
CA TYR A 170 -14.38 -4.53 9.98
C TYR A 170 -14.63 -5.98 10.39
N ASN A 171 -15.81 -6.50 10.05
CA ASN A 171 -16.28 -7.85 10.37
C ASN A 171 -16.64 -8.66 9.14
N GLY A 172 -16.06 -8.36 7.99
CA GLY A 172 -16.38 -9.00 6.71
C GLY A 172 -17.51 -8.34 5.93
N LYS A 173 -18.27 -7.41 6.50
CA LYS A 173 -19.32 -6.67 5.80
C LYS A 173 -18.81 -5.35 5.27
N LYS A 174 -19.45 -4.88 4.18
CA LYS A 174 -19.10 -3.57 3.57
C LYS A 174 -19.21 -2.43 4.60
N VAL A 175 -18.19 -1.61 4.67
CA VAL A 175 -18.12 -0.40 5.51
C VAL A 175 -17.45 0.73 4.76
N SER A 176 -17.78 1.98 5.06
CA SER A 176 -17.18 3.16 4.44
C SER A 176 -16.75 4.19 5.47
N VAL A 177 -15.65 4.86 5.18
CA VAL A 177 -15.08 5.95 5.98
C VAL A 177 -14.95 7.19 5.10
N LYS A 178 -15.48 8.32 5.54
CA LYS A 178 -15.39 9.62 4.85
C LYS A 178 -14.46 10.57 5.62
N PHE A 179 -13.59 11.32 4.91
CA PHE A 179 -12.67 12.33 5.44
C PHE A 179 -13.07 13.75 5.09
#